data_f464177aa025b194c9931d8d5b7f509d
#
_entry.id   f464177aa025b194c9931d8d5b7f509d
#
_cell.length_a   1.000
_cell.length_b   1.000
_cell.length_c   1.000
_cell.angle_alpha   90.00
_cell.angle_beta   90.00
_cell.angle_gamma   90.00
#
_symmetry.space_group_name_H-M   'P 1'
#
loop_
_entity.id
_entity.type
_entity.pdbx_description
1 polymer ?
#
loop_
_entity_poly.entity_id
_entity_poly.type
_entity_poly.pdbx_seq_one_letter_code
_entity_poly.pdbx_strand_id
1 'polypeptide(L)'
;EIARASKIKPISDVLKKYNIPDNHSTFSPMGRHIAKLNFKYIDKLKEKKSNLILVTAITPTPAGEGKTTTSVGLNDALNKAGKRSIVCLREPSLGPSFGMKGGAAGGGYSQVIPMEQINLHFTGDFHAITTAHNLLSALIDNHIYWGNKLNIDPDNIVWKRVVDLNDRALRKIEINQEKLKNNTPRKDSFDITVASEVMAIFCLSNNLKDLENKIGNITIAYTKDKKAIYAKDLNAHGPMTCLLYTSDAADDVR
;
A
#
# COMPACT_ATOMS: atom_id res chain seq x y z
N GLU A 1 8.05 -18.28 -18.39
CA GLU A 1 9.00 -19.37 -18.65
C GLU A 1 10.31 -19.19 -17.88
N ILE A 2 11.02 -18.05 -18.03
CA ILE A 2 12.33 -17.77 -17.39
C ILE A 2 12.23 -17.90 -15.86
N ALA A 3 11.25 -17.26 -15.21
CA ALA A 3 11.05 -17.32 -13.76
C ALA A 3 10.81 -18.75 -13.26
N ARG A 4 10.02 -19.55 -14.00
CA ARG A 4 9.71 -20.95 -13.65
C ARG A 4 10.90 -21.89 -13.86
N ALA A 5 11.79 -21.57 -14.81
CA ALA A 5 13.02 -22.32 -15.04
C ALA A 5 14.12 -22.02 -14.01
N SER A 6 13.97 -20.94 -13.26
CA SER A 6 14.96 -20.48 -12.29
C SER A 6 14.88 -21.28 -10.98
N LYS A 7 16.05 -21.65 -10.44
CA LYS A 7 16.13 -22.33 -9.13
C LYS A 7 16.02 -21.28 -8.01
N ILE A 8 14.88 -21.26 -7.34
CA ILE A 8 14.63 -20.35 -6.23
C ILE A 8 15.38 -20.82 -4.98
N LYS A 9 16.12 -19.92 -4.34
CA LYS A 9 16.82 -20.19 -3.08
C LYS A 9 15.92 -19.94 -1.88
N PRO A 10 16.09 -20.67 -0.77
CA PRO A 10 15.45 -20.30 0.49
C PRO A 10 15.84 -18.86 0.90
N ILE A 11 14.89 -18.15 1.50
CA ILE A 11 15.14 -16.74 1.90
C ILE A 11 16.25 -16.63 2.95
N SER A 12 16.37 -17.61 3.85
CA SER A 12 17.45 -17.69 4.83
C SER A 12 18.84 -17.69 4.17
N ASP A 13 18.99 -18.40 3.05
CA ASP A 13 20.27 -18.44 2.33
C ASP A 13 20.58 -17.12 1.64
N VAL A 14 19.54 -16.42 1.17
CA VAL A 14 19.68 -15.07 0.59
C VAL A 14 20.09 -14.08 1.67
N LEU A 15 19.45 -14.10 2.83
CA LEU A 15 19.71 -13.18 3.93
C LEU A 15 21.12 -13.38 4.54
N LYS A 16 21.58 -14.63 4.65
CA LYS A 16 22.96 -14.93 5.06
C LYS A 16 24.02 -14.26 4.20
N LYS A 17 23.79 -14.17 2.88
CA LYS A 17 24.70 -13.48 1.96
C LYS A 17 24.91 -11.99 2.33
N TYR A 18 23.91 -11.38 2.96
CA TYR A 18 23.95 -9.98 3.40
C TYR A 18 24.31 -9.82 4.88
N ASN A 19 24.77 -10.89 5.54
CA ASN A 19 25.08 -10.93 6.99
C ASN A 19 23.88 -10.55 7.87
N ILE A 20 22.68 -10.91 7.46
CA ILE A 20 21.46 -10.78 8.25
C ILE A 20 21.32 -12.06 9.08
N PRO A 21 21.35 -11.99 10.42
CA PRO A 21 21.28 -13.16 11.28
C PRO A 21 19.98 -13.95 11.10
N ASP A 22 20.08 -15.28 11.08
CA ASP A 22 18.93 -16.17 10.97
C ASP A 22 18.32 -16.43 12.34
N ASN A 23 17.48 -15.48 12.79
CA ASN A 23 16.74 -15.62 14.04
C ASN A 23 15.44 -14.81 14.00
N HIS A 24 14.48 -15.19 14.86
CA HIS A 24 13.15 -14.55 14.92
C HIS A 24 13.16 -13.07 15.32
N SER A 25 14.25 -12.57 15.94
CA SER A 25 14.35 -11.15 16.27
C SER A 25 14.80 -10.28 15.09
N THR A 26 15.22 -10.91 14.00
CA THR A 26 15.77 -10.24 12.81
C THR A 26 14.78 -10.21 11.68
N PHE A 27 14.13 -11.33 11.40
CA PHE A 27 13.11 -11.43 10.35
C PHE A 27 12.10 -12.55 10.65
N SER A 28 10.92 -12.42 10.07
CA SER A 28 9.84 -13.39 10.08
C SER A 28 9.69 -14.00 8.68
N PRO A 29 9.87 -15.32 8.51
CA PRO A 29 9.70 -15.96 7.21
C PRO A 29 8.21 -16.00 6.82
N MET A 30 7.91 -15.62 5.58
CA MET A 30 6.60 -15.77 4.94
C MET A 30 6.72 -16.90 3.89
N GLY A 31 6.56 -18.13 4.34
CA GLY A 31 6.88 -19.29 3.52
C GLY A 31 8.40 -19.47 3.33
N ARG A 32 8.81 -20.12 2.24
CA ARG A 32 10.20 -20.54 2.01
C ARG A 32 11.09 -19.47 1.38
N HIS A 33 10.48 -18.53 0.65
CA HIS A 33 11.20 -17.69 -0.30
C HIS A 33 11.05 -16.19 -0.04
N ILE A 34 10.27 -15.80 0.97
CA ILE A 34 9.95 -14.42 1.33
C ILE A 34 10.14 -14.26 2.84
N ALA A 35 10.53 -13.08 3.28
CA ALA A 35 10.60 -12.73 4.70
C ALA A 35 10.29 -11.25 4.90
N LYS A 36 9.76 -10.92 6.08
CA LYS A 36 9.66 -9.54 6.59
C LYS A 36 10.83 -9.29 7.54
N LEU A 37 11.52 -8.17 7.37
CA LEU A 37 12.54 -7.73 8.33
C LEU A 37 11.87 -7.06 9.54
N ASN A 38 12.33 -7.41 10.73
CA ASN A 38 11.80 -6.85 11.96
C ASN A 38 12.26 -5.39 12.13
N PHE A 39 11.34 -4.46 12.37
CA PHE A 39 11.67 -3.04 12.58
C PHE A 39 12.64 -2.84 13.75
N LYS A 40 12.48 -3.57 14.86
CA LYS A 40 13.40 -3.51 15.99
C LYS A 40 14.84 -3.91 15.62
N TYR A 41 14.99 -4.73 14.59
CA TYR A 41 16.31 -5.05 14.04
C TYR A 41 16.82 -3.91 13.17
N ILE A 42 15.97 -3.35 12.32
CA ILE A 42 16.30 -2.22 11.43
C ILE A 42 16.75 -1.01 12.26
N ASP A 43 16.02 -0.67 13.33
CA ASP A 43 16.34 0.44 14.24
C ASP A 43 17.70 0.30 14.94
N LYS A 44 18.19 -0.94 15.10
CA LYS A 44 19.51 -1.21 15.68
C LYS A 44 20.65 -1.10 14.66
N LEU A 45 20.34 -1.05 13.38
CA LEU A 45 21.37 -0.92 12.36
C LEU A 45 21.96 0.49 12.39
N LYS A 46 23.28 0.55 12.45
CA LYS A 46 23.97 1.84 12.34
C LYS A 46 23.87 2.34 10.91
N GLU A 47 23.55 3.61 10.77
CA GLU A 47 23.61 4.28 9.48
C GLU A 47 25.02 4.13 8.87
N LYS A 48 25.04 3.72 7.59
CA LYS A 48 26.27 3.63 6.83
C LYS A 48 26.13 4.54 5.62
N LYS A 49 27.22 5.24 5.30
CA LYS A 49 27.29 6.02 4.07
C LYS A 49 27.12 5.08 2.87
N SER A 50 26.10 5.32 2.08
CA SER A 50 25.78 4.54 0.87
C SER A 50 25.42 5.47 -0.28
N ASN A 51 25.39 4.92 -1.50
CA ASN A 51 24.93 5.65 -2.67
C ASN A 51 23.49 5.28 -2.95
N LEU A 52 22.62 6.27 -3.11
CA LEU A 52 21.22 6.10 -3.52
C LEU A 52 21.12 6.37 -5.03
N ILE A 53 20.57 5.40 -5.77
CA ILE A 53 20.29 5.53 -7.19
C ILE A 53 18.76 5.53 -7.37
N LEU A 54 18.22 6.64 -7.84
CA LEU A 54 16.79 6.78 -8.16
C LEU A 54 16.56 6.46 -9.64
N VAL A 55 15.71 5.46 -9.91
CA VAL A 55 15.23 5.16 -11.26
C VAL A 55 13.83 5.73 -11.42
N THR A 56 13.68 6.69 -12.32
CA THR A 56 12.41 7.39 -12.56
C THR A 56 12.13 7.56 -14.05
N ALA A 57 10.98 8.12 -14.39
CA ALA A 57 10.61 8.47 -15.76
C ALA A 57 9.92 9.83 -15.78
N ILE A 58 10.07 10.57 -16.87
CA ILE A 58 9.55 11.93 -17.03
C ILE A 58 8.01 11.92 -17.10
N THR A 59 7.44 11.02 -17.89
CA THR A 59 5.99 10.97 -18.17
C THR A 59 5.49 9.53 -18.11
N PRO A 60 4.34 9.27 -17.46
CA PRO A 60 3.73 7.94 -17.46
C PRO A 60 3.15 7.62 -18.84
N THR A 61 3.28 6.37 -19.27
CA THR A 61 2.68 5.85 -20.50
C THR A 61 1.70 4.71 -20.21
N PRO A 62 0.72 4.42 -21.09
CA PRO A 62 -0.21 3.31 -20.88
C PRO A 62 0.48 1.94 -20.74
N ALA A 63 1.54 1.70 -21.51
CA ALA A 63 2.31 0.45 -21.48
C ALA A 63 3.31 0.36 -20.32
N GLY A 64 3.61 1.48 -19.64
CA GLY A 64 4.67 1.58 -18.65
C GLY A 64 6.03 1.90 -19.26
N GLU A 65 6.96 2.42 -18.45
CA GLU A 65 8.25 2.95 -18.89
C GLU A 65 9.43 2.00 -18.58
N GLY A 66 9.14 0.82 -18.02
CA GLY A 66 10.15 -0.16 -17.67
C GLY A 66 11.00 0.17 -16.44
N LYS A 67 10.57 1.12 -15.58
CA LYS A 67 11.32 1.50 -14.36
C LYS A 67 11.71 0.30 -13.49
N THR A 68 10.76 -0.59 -13.22
CA THR A 68 11.01 -1.78 -12.39
C THR A 68 12.00 -2.72 -13.05
N THR A 69 11.83 -3.02 -14.33
CA THR A 69 12.76 -3.88 -15.09
C THR A 69 14.16 -3.31 -15.11
N THR A 70 14.29 -2.00 -15.32
CA THR A 70 15.57 -1.29 -15.28
C THR A 70 16.20 -1.34 -13.88
N SER A 71 15.41 -1.13 -12.82
CA SER A 71 15.88 -1.15 -11.43
C SER A 71 16.42 -2.55 -11.06
N VAL A 72 15.69 -3.61 -11.41
CA VAL A 72 16.11 -5.00 -11.15
C VAL A 72 17.36 -5.33 -11.94
N GLY A 73 17.39 -5.04 -13.24
CA GLY A 73 18.55 -5.29 -14.09
C GLY A 73 19.80 -4.54 -13.64
N LEU A 74 19.66 -3.28 -13.22
CA LEU A 74 20.77 -2.49 -12.66
C LEU A 74 21.28 -3.11 -11.35
N ASN A 75 20.39 -3.51 -10.45
CA ASN A 75 20.77 -4.18 -9.21
C ASN A 75 21.52 -5.48 -9.47
N ASP A 76 21.06 -6.30 -10.42
CA ASP A 76 21.73 -7.54 -10.79
C ASP A 76 23.10 -7.28 -11.40
N ALA A 77 23.20 -6.28 -12.28
CA ALA A 77 24.48 -5.89 -12.89
C ALA A 77 25.49 -5.42 -11.84
N LEU A 78 25.07 -4.58 -10.89
CA LEU A 78 25.92 -4.11 -9.78
C LEU A 78 26.40 -5.27 -8.90
N ASN A 79 25.51 -6.20 -8.52
CA ASN A 79 25.90 -7.38 -7.75
C ASN A 79 26.85 -8.30 -8.53
N LYS A 80 26.65 -8.47 -9.85
CA LYS A 80 27.55 -9.24 -10.72
C LYS A 80 28.92 -8.58 -10.85
N ALA A 81 28.97 -7.25 -10.84
CA ALA A 81 30.21 -6.47 -10.82
C ALA A 81 30.89 -6.41 -9.45
N GLY A 82 30.45 -7.21 -8.47
CA GLY A 82 31.03 -7.28 -7.13
C GLY A 82 30.66 -6.12 -6.20
N LYS A 83 29.70 -5.27 -6.58
CA LYS A 83 29.15 -4.23 -5.71
C LYS A 83 28.02 -4.80 -4.85
N ARG A 84 27.95 -4.40 -3.59
CA ARG A 84 26.81 -4.75 -2.72
C ARG A 84 25.67 -3.79 -3.01
N SER A 85 24.63 -4.27 -3.64
CA SER A 85 23.45 -3.48 -4.02
C SER A 85 22.16 -4.19 -3.59
N ILE A 86 21.20 -3.40 -3.16
CA ILE A 86 19.84 -3.83 -2.81
C ILE A 86 18.88 -2.97 -3.63
N VAL A 87 17.90 -3.60 -4.26
CA VAL A 87 16.83 -2.89 -4.96
C VAL A 87 15.63 -2.73 -4.04
N CYS A 88 15.09 -1.52 -3.98
CA CYS A 88 13.83 -1.22 -3.30
C CYS A 88 12.75 -0.98 -4.37
N LEU A 89 11.72 -1.80 -4.35
CA LEU A 89 10.63 -1.75 -5.31
C LEU A 89 9.32 -1.47 -4.56
N ARG A 90 8.38 -0.85 -5.27
CA ARG A 90 7.02 -0.70 -4.79
C ARG A 90 6.28 -2.01 -4.92
N GLU A 91 5.46 -2.36 -3.92
CA GLU A 91 4.54 -3.49 -4.02
C GLU A 91 3.57 -3.30 -5.20
N PRO A 92 3.31 -4.34 -6.00
CA PRO A 92 2.40 -4.25 -7.14
C PRO A 92 0.94 -4.24 -6.69
N SER A 93 0.15 -3.34 -7.29
CA SER A 93 -1.31 -3.37 -7.23
C SER A 93 -1.87 -4.43 -8.20
N LEU A 94 -2.98 -5.07 -7.85
CA LEU A 94 -3.63 -6.07 -8.72
C LEU A 94 -4.14 -5.46 -10.03
N GLY A 95 -4.64 -4.24 -10.01
CA GLY A 95 -5.12 -3.57 -11.21
C GLY A 95 -4.09 -3.54 -12.34
N PRO A 96 -2.88 -2.99 -12.15
CA PRO A 96 -1.80 -3.08 -13.13
C PRO A 96 -1.35 -4.50 -13.44
N SER A 97 -1.31 -5.40 -12.46
CA SER A 97 -0.87 -6.79 -12.64
C SER A 97 -1.77 -7.58 -13.60
N PHE A 98 -3.08 -7.34 -13.56
CA PHE A 98 -4.06 -7.91 -14.49
C PHE A 98 -4.38 -6.99 -15.67
N GLY A 99 -3.70 -5.86 -15.81
CA GLY A 99 -3.86 -4.90 -16.88
C GLY A 99 -2.75 -4.93 -17.92
N MET A 100 -2.74 -3.91 -18.79
CA MET A 100 -1.72 -3.78 -19.85
C MET A 100 -0.28 -3.57 -19.31
N LYS A 101 -0.11 -3.05 -18.10
CA LYS A 101 1.21 -2.79 -17.50
C LYS A 101 1.87 -4.04 -16.92
N GLY A 102 1.10 -5.09 -16.65
CA GLY A 102 1.61 -6.28 -15.96
C GLY A 102 2.02 -6.03 -14.51
N GLY A 103 2.67 -7.02 -13.88
CA GLY A 103 3.14 -6.93 -12.51
C GLY A 103 4.38 -6.07 -12.32
N ALA A 104 4.74 -5.82 -11.06
CA ALA A 104 5.91 -5.01 -10.68
C ALA A 104 7.14 -5.84 -10.29
N ALA A 105 7.19 -7.12 -10.65
CA ALA A 105 8.35 -7.98 -10.42
C ALA A 105 9.47 -7.86 -11.48
N GLY A 106 9.30 -7.00 -12.47
CA GLY A 106 10.21 -6.89 -13.62
C GLY A 106 9.81 -7.77 -14.80
N GLY A 107 10.73 -8.06 -15.71
CA GLY A 107 10.46 -8.85 -16.91
C GLY A 107 11.71 -9.49 -17.51
N GLY A 108 11.52 -10.54 -18.32
CA GLY A 108 12.63 -11.27 -18.94
C GLY A 108 13.59 -11.84 -17.91
N TYR A 109 14.86 -11.57 -18.03
CA TYR A 109 15.89 -11.93 -17.05
C TYR A 109 16.01 -10.96 -15.89
N SER A 110 15.43 -9.76 -16.01
CA SER A 110 15.39 -8.75 -14.93
C SER A 110 14.12 -8.88 -14.12
N GLN A 111 13.98 -9.98 -13.38
CA GLN A 111 12.81 -10.32 -12.57
C GLN A 111 13.18 -10.65 -11.13
N VAL A 112 12.28 -10.28 -10.19
CA VAL A 112 12.29 -10.78 -8.82
C VAL A 112 11.41 -12.04 -8.76
N ILE A 113 11.90 -13.08 -8.12
CA ILE A 113 11.20 -14.36 -7.96
C ILE A 113 11.02 -14.69 -6.47
N PRO A 114 9.91 -15.33 -6.08
CA PRO A 114 8.81 -15.91 -6.88
C PRO A 114 7.84 -14.85 -7.41
N MET A 115 7.77 -14.68 -8.74
CA MET A 115 7.03 -13.62 -9.41
C MET A 115 5.52 -13.65 -9.13
N GLU A 116 4.94 -14.84 -9.19
CA GLU A 116 3.49 -15.01 -8.98
C GLU A 116 3.08 -14.57 -7.58
N GLN A 117 3.82 -14.95 -6.55
CA GLN A 117 3.54 -14.56 -5.17
C GLN A 117 3.69 -13.05 -4.98
N ILE A 118 4.78 -12.46 -5.52
CA ILE A 118 5.05 -11.03 -5.40
C ILE A 118 3.95 -10.19 -6.04
N ASN A 119 3.37 -10.63 -7.16
CA ASN A 119 2.35 -9.88 -7.87
C ASN A 119 0.93 -10.04 -7.28
N LEU A 120 0.72 -10.92 -6.30
CA LEU A 120 -0.61 -11.29 -5.80
C LEU A 120 -0.77 -11.04 -4.28
N HIS A 121 -0.57 -9.81 -3.83
CA HIS A 121 -0.78 -9.38 -2.43
C HIS A 121 -0.06 -10.23 -1.38
N PHE A 122 1.19 -10.53 -1.60
CA PHE A 122 1.96 -11.44 -0.75
C PHE A 122 2.22 -10.90 0.68
N THR A 123 2.11 -9.59 0.90
CA THR A 123 2.33 -8.96 2.22
C THR A 123 1.03 -8.68 2.98
N GLY A 124 -0.13 -8.67 2.34
CA GLY A 124 -1.41 -8.26 2.94
C GLY A 124 -1.61 -6.75 3.06
N ASP A 125 -0.61 -5.92 2.76
CA ASP A 125 -0.65 -4.47 2.95
C ASP A 125 -1.78 -3.80 2.14
N PHE A 126 -1.96 -4.17 0.88
CA PHE A 126 -3.05 -3.64 0.05
C PHE A 126 -4.42 -3.99 0.60
N HIS A 127 -4.60 -5.19 1.15
CA HIS A 127 -5.85 -5.58 1.79
C HIS A 127 -6.13 -4.72 3.02
N ALA A 128 -5.14 -4.51 3.87
CA ALA A 128 -5.23 -3.67 5.06
C ALA A 128 -5.56 -2.21 4.71
N ILE A 129 -4.85 -1.66 3.71
CA ILE A 129 -5.07 -0.29 3.24
C ILE A 129 -6.48 -0.14 2.66
N THR A 130 -6.94 -1.08 1.83
CA THR A 130 -8.29 -1.09 1.26
C THR A 130 -9.34 -1.11 2.38
N THR A 131 -9.16 -1.97 3.38
CA THR A 131 -10.09 -2.11 4.49
C THR A 131 -10.13 -0.86 5.37
N ALA A 132 -8.98 -0.32 5.75
CA ALA A 132 -8.89 0.91 6.55
C ALA A 132 -9.50 2.11 5.80
N HIS A 133 -9.21 2.24 4.50
CA HIS A 133 -9.77 3.30 3.67
C HIS A 133 -11.30 3.23 3.58
N ASN A 134 -11.83 2.04 3.30
CA ASN A 134 -13.28 1.85 3.15
C ASN A 134 -14.02 1.88 4.48
N LEU A 135 -13.37 1.55 5.61
CA LEU A 135 -13.93 1.79 6.94
C LEU A 135 -14.28 3.26 7.13
N LEU A 136 -13.37 4.17 6.75
CA LEU A 136 -13.63 5.60 6.84
C LEU A 136 -14.83 6.02 5.98
N SER A 137 -14.95 5.49 4.75
CA SER A 137 -16.12 5.73 3.89
C SER A 137 -17.43 5.27 4.55
N ALA A 138 -17.41 4.08 5.16
CA ALA A 138 -18.56 3.54 5.87
C ALA A 138 -18.93 4.38 7.11
N LEU A 139 -17.94 4.88 7.85
CA LEU A 139 -18.16 5.74 9.01
C LEU A 139 -18.77 7.10 8.62
N ILE A 140 -18.38 7.68 7.50
CA ILE A 140 -18.98 8.90 6.95
C ILE A 140 -20.47 8.66 6.65
N ASP A 141 -20.81 7.61 5.91
CA ASP A 141 -22.20 7.30 5.58
C ASP A 141 -23.03 6.98 6.82
N ASN A 142 -22.50 6.21 7.77
CA ASN A 142 -23.16 5.95 9.06
C ASN A 142 -23.40 7.23 9.85
N HIS A 143 -22.43 8.14 9.89
CA HIS A 143 -22.58 9.41 10.60
C HIS A 143 -23.73 10.25 10.03
N ILE A 144 -23.81 10.32 8.70
CA ILE A 144 -24.92 11.04 8.02
C ILE A 144 -26.25 10.36 8.31
N TYR A 145 -26.32 9.04 8.21
CA TYR A 145 -27.55 8.25 8.45
C TYR A 145 -28.09 8.42 9.88
N TRP A 146 -27.22 8.47 10.90
CA TRP A 146 -27.57 8.57 12.31
C TRP A 146 -27.65 10.02 12.84
N GLY A 147 -27.87 10.99 11.97
CA GLY A 147 -28.26 12.35 12.37
C GLY A 147 -27.22 13.43 12.11
N ASN A 148 -26.11 13.10 11.47
CA ASN A 148 -25.14 14.07 10.89
C ASN A 148 -24.74 15.22 11.85
N LYS A 149 -24.34 14.90 13.06
CA LYS A 149 -23.99 15.90 14.10
C LYS A 149 -22.87 16.85 13.68
N LEU A 150 -21.99 16.43 12.77
CA LEU A 150 -20.90 17.24 12.23
C LEU A 150 -21.35 18.16 11.08
N ASN A 151 -22.64 18.13 10.69
CA ASN A 151 -23.18 18.88 9.55
C ASN A 151 -22.39 18.66 8.23
N ILE A 152 -22.02 17.40 7.99
CA ILE A 152 -21.39 17.02 6.72
C ILE A 152 -22.34 17.38 5.58
N ASP A 153 -21.83 18.09 4.57
CA ASP A 153 -22.55 18.33 3.33
C ASP A 153 -22.38 17.11 2.42
N PRO A 154 -23.44 16.34 2.11
CA PRO A 154 -23.35 15.14 1.28
C PRO A 154 -22.81 15.38 -0.13
N ASP A 155 -22.96 16.61 -0.66
CA ASP A 155 -22.46 17.01 -1.97
C ASP A 155 -20.97 17.41 -1.94
N ASN A 156 -20.40 17.58 -0.75
CA ASN A 156 -19.03 17.99 -0.52
C ASN A 156 -18.19 16.97 0.27
N ILE A 157 -18.50 15.68 0.10
CA ILE A 157 -17.67 14.58 0.60
C ILE A 157 -16.53 14.37 -0.42
N VAL A 158 -15.29 14.56 0.03
CA VAL A 158 -14.10 14.39 -0.82
C VAL A 158 -13.50 12.99 -0.72
N TRP A 159 -13.84 12.26 0.34
CA TRP A 159 -13.39 10.89 0.58
C TRP A 159 -14.23 9.90 -0.22
N LYS A 160 -13.60 9.23 -1.18
CA LYS A 160 -14.21 8.20 -2.03
C LYS A 160 -13.91 6.82 -1.47
N ARG A 161 -14.39 5.78 -2.15
CA ARG A 161 -14.04 4.39 -1.87
C ARG A 161 -12.84 3.93 -2.70
N VAL A 162 -12.28 2.77 -2.35
CA VAL A 162 -11.21 2.15 -3.12
C VAL A 162 -11.45 0.67 -3.34
N VAL A 163 -10.93 0.18 -4.47
CA VAL A 163 -10.81 -1.24 -4.80
C VAL A 163 -9.49 -1.45 -5.53
N ASP A 164 -8.77 -2.55 -5.22
CA ASP A 164 -7.47 -2.79 -5.86
C ASP A 164 -7.60 -3.48 -7.23
N LEU A 165 -8.50 -2.96 -8.06
CA LEU A 165 -8.77 -3.42 -9.44
C LEU A 165 -9.03 -2.22 -10.35
N ASN A 166 -8.79 -2.41 -11.65
CA ASN A 166 -9.16 -1.42 -12.67
C ASN A 166 -10.63 -1.59 -13.09
N ASP A 167 -11.56 -1.45 -12.16
CA ASP A 167 -12.98 -1.54 -12.44
C ASP A 167 -13.53 -0.19 -12.89
N ARG A 168 -13.76 -0.06 -14.21
CA ARG A 168 -14.26 1.18 -14.81
C ARG A 168 -15.73 1.43 -14.52
N ALA A 169 -16.51 0.39 -14.28
CA ALA A 169 -17.94 0.53 -13.97
C ALA A 169 -18.16 1.24 -12.64
N LEU A 170 -17.23 1.08 -11.69
CA LEU A 170 -17.30 1.67 -10.36
C LEU A 170 -16.72 3.10 -10.28
N ARG A 171 -16.24 3.69 -11.41
CA ARG A 171 -15.66 5.05 -11.41
C ARG A 171 -16.67 6.17 -11.23
N LYS A 172 -17.95 5.90 -11.50
CA LYS A 172 -19.06 6.83 -11.26
C LYS A 172 -20.26 5.99 -10.86
N ILE A 173 -20.64 6.08 -9.60
CA ILE A 173 -21.77 5.36 -9.04
C ILE A 173 -22.66 6.30 -8.24
N GLU A 174 -23.89 5.88 -8.04
CA GLU A 174 -24.81 6.51 -7.10
C GLU A 174 -25.12 5.52 -5.99
N ILE A 175 -24.99 5.96 -4.77
CA ILE A 175 -25.21 5.16 -3.55
C ILE A 175 -26.38 5.70 -2.77
N ASN A 176 -26.89 4.89 -1.83
CA ASN A 176 -28.02 5.24 -0.95
C ASN A 176 -29.31 5.54 -1.70
N GLN A 177 -29.56 4.84 -2.83
CA GLN A 177 -30.75 5.03 -3.69
C GLN A 177 -32.06 4.52 -3.06
N GLU A 178 -31.98 3.66 -2.04
CA GLU A 178 -33.15 3.13 -1.37
C GLU A 178 -33.92 4.25 -0.65
N LYS A 179 -35.24 4.24 -0.76
CA LYS A 179 -36.15 5.20 -0.10
C LYS A 179 -36.32 4.89 1.39
N LEU A 180 -35.24 4.88 2.13
CA LEU A 180 -35.24 4.79 3.59
C LEU A 180 -35.23 6.19 4.20
N LYS A 181 -35.87 6.34 5.38
CA LYS A 181 -36.11 7.65 6.02
C LYS A 181 -34.88 8.54 6.18
N ASN A 182 -33.71 7.93 6.40
CA ASN A 182 -32.46 8.64 6.67
C ASN A 182 -31.42 8.51 5.57
N ASN A 183 -31.76 7.84 4.45
CA ASN A 183 -30.84 7.74 3.32
C ASN A 183 -30.69 9.07 2.60
N THR A 184 -29.46 9.42 2.29
CA THR A 184 -29.12 10.57 1.47
C THR A 184 -28.45 10.06 0.20
N PRO A 185 -29.17 10.00 -0.94
CA PRO A 185 -28.58 9.63 -2.22
C PRO A 185 -27.43 10.57 -2.56
N ARG A 186 -26.30 10.01 -2.98
CA ARG A 186 -25.14 10.80 -3.41
C ARG A 186 -24.30 10.09 -4.48
N LYS A 187 -23.51 10.87 -5.20
CA LYS A 187 -22.50 10.35 -6.12
C LYS A 187 -21.27 9.89 -5.36
N ASP A 188 -20.70 8.79 -5.79
CA ASP A 188 -19.46 8.24 -5.25
C ASP A 188 -18.64 7.58 -6.37
N SER A 189 -17.49 7.05 -6.04
CA SER A 189 -16.66 6.28 -6.96
C SER A 189 -15.73 5.36 -6.19
N PHE A 190 -15.21 4.34 -6.88
CA PHE A 190 -14.09 3.55 -6.39
C PHE A 190 -12.83 3.94 -7.16
N ASP A 191 -11.85 4.48 -6.46
CA ASP A 191 -10.51 4.67 -7.00
C ASP A 191 -9.67 3.40 -6.76
N ILE A 192 -8.52 3.29 -7.42
CA ILE A 192 -7.65 2.14 -7.19
C ILE A 192 -6.93 2.31 -5.85
N THR A 193 -6.83 1.24 -5.06
CA THR A 193 -6.23 1.28 -3.71
C THR A 193 -4.85 1.92 -3.67
N VAL A 194 -4.04 1.70 -4.68
CA VAL A 194 -2.69 2.29 -4.79
C VAL A 194 -2.68 3.82 -4.85
N ALA A 195 -3.79 4.46 -5.17
CA ALA A 195 -3.96 5.91 -5.13
C ALA A 195 -4.52 6.43 -3.80
N SER A 196 -4.75 5.56 -2.82
CA SER A 196 -5.25 5.94 -1.51
C SER A 196 -4.28 6.84 -0.76
N GLU A 197 -4.79 7.91 -0.14
CA GLU A 197 -4.03 8.74 0.80
C GLU A 197 -3.54 7.93 2.01
N VAL A 198 -4.31 6.92 2.46
CA VAL A 198 -3.89 6.00 3.53
C VAL A 198 -2.60 5.29 3.15
N MET A 199 -2.44 4.86 1.89
CA MET A 199 -1.21 4.23 1.44
C MET A 199 -0.02 5.19 1.50
N ALA A 200 -0.20 6.44 1.04
CA ALA A 200 0.85 7.44 1.09
C ALA A 200 1.27 7.75 2.54
N ILE A 201 0.31 7.91 3.42
CA ILE A 201 0.53 8.14 4.86
C ILE A 201 1.27 6.94 5.48
N PHE A 202 0.82 5.71 5.20
CA PHE A 202 1.45 4.49 5.69
C PHE A 202 2.93 4.40 5.29
N CYS A 203 3.23 4.63 4.01
CA CYS A 203 4.61 4.60 3.49
C CYS A 203 5.51 5.71 4.04
N LEU A 204 4.95 6.83 4.51
CA LEU A 204 5.70 8.01 4.96
C LEU A 204 5.65 8.20 6.49
N SER A 205 5.08 7.27 7.23
CA SER A 205 5.01 7.33 8.69
C SER A 205 6.23 6.70 9.33
N ASN A 206 6.74 7.34 10.39
CA ASN A 206 7.94 6.90 11.09
C ASN A 206 7.65 5.90 12.22
N ASN A 207 6.44 5.92 12.76
CA ASN A 207 5.98 5.04 13.84
C ASN A 207 4.45 5.09 13.93
N LEU A 208 3.85 4.23 14.78
CA LEU A 208 2.39 4.13 14.94
C LEU A 208 1.73 5.44 15.38
N LYS A 209 2.34 6.20 16.27
CA LYS A 209 1.76 7.47 16.73
C LYS A 209 1.76 8.52 15.62
N ASP A 210 2.82 8.55 14.82
CA ASP A 210 2.90 9.42 13.62
C ASP A 210 1.86 9.00 12.59
N LEU A 211 1.68 7.69 12.35
CA LEU A 211 0.66 7.11 11.49
C LEU A 211 -0.75 7.54 11.93
N GLU A 212 -1.09 7.33 13.21
CA GLU A 212 -2.39 7.69 13.77
C GLU A 212 -2.68 9.19 13.65
N ASN A 213 -1.70 10.03 13.96
CA ASN A 213 -1.84 11.49 13.85
C ASN A 213 -2.08 11.93 12.41
N LYS A 214 -1.35 11.38 11.45
CA LYS A 214 -1.51 11.71 10.02
C LYS A 214 -2.85 11.26 9.48
N ILE A 215 -3.29 10.03 9.81
CA ILE A 215 -4.62 9.51 9.46
C ILE A 215 -5.71 10.41 10.05
N GLY A 216 -5.56 10.83 11.30
CA GLY A 216 -6.53 11.72 11.96
C GLY A 216 -6.72 13.06 11.24
N ASN A 217 -5.71 13.53 10.52
CA ASN A 217 -5.75 14.80 9.81
C ASN A 217 -6.20 14.69 8.34
N ILE A 218 -6.59 13.51 7.88
CA ILE A 218 -7.19 13.34 6.54
C ILE A 218 -8.48 14.16 6.46
N THR A 219 -8.58 15.02 5.46
CA THR A 219 -9.81 15.76 5.17
C THR A 219 -10.80 14.83 4.46
N ILE A 220 -12.00 14.67 5.03
CA ILE A 220 -12.99 13.71 4.53
C ILE A 220 -14.18 14.37 3.83
N ALA A 221 -14.55 15.56 4.28
CA ALA A 221 -15.70 16.30 3.80
C ALA A 221 -15.61 17.76 4.19
N TYR A 222 -16.60 18.54 3.74
CA TYR A 222 -16.83 19.89 4.20
C TYR A 222 -18.26 20.04 4.71
N THR A 223 -18.47 21.00 5.62
CA THR A 223 -19.80 21.47 5.98
C THR A 223 -20.38 22.37 4.88
N LYS A 224 -21.68 22.67 4.95
CA LYS A 224 -22.29 23.67 4.05
C LYS A 224 -21.61 25.03 4.11
N ASP A 225 -21.05 25.40 5.27
CA ASP A 225 -20.27 26.62 5.49
C ASP A 225 -18.80 26.48 5.07
N LYS A 226 -18.46 25.42 4.32
CA LYS A 226 -17.12 25.13 3.80
C LYS A 226 -16.04 24.93 4.86
N LYS A 227 -16.38 24.52 6.07
CA LYS A 227 -15.42 24.11 7.09
C LYS A 227 -15.00 22.69 6.83
N ALA A 228 -13.69 22.42 6.86
CA ALA A 228 -13.14 21.08 6.69
C ALA A 228 -13.51 20.18 7.88
N ILE A 229 -13.82 18.94 7.59
CA ILE A 229 -14.06 17.86 8.55
C ILE A 229 -12.99 16.80 8.32
N TYR A 230 -12.42 16.32 9.42
CA TYR A 230 -11.27 15.40 9.40
C TYR A 230 -11.66 14.01 9.92
N ALA A 231 -10.87 13.00 9.60
CA ALA A 231 -11.07 11.62 10.07
C ALA A 231 -11.11 11.52 11.61
N LYS A 232 -10.35 12.35 12.33
CA LYS A 232 -10.39 12.44 13.80
C LYS A 232 -11.72 12.91 14.35
N ASP A 233 -12.49 13.73 13.62
CA ASP A 233 -13.79 14.23 14.06
C ASP A 233 -14.84 13.10 14.10
N LEU A 234 -14.60 12.02 13.35
CA LEU A 234 -15.36 10.78 13.40
C LEU A 234 -14.74 9.72 14.35
N ASN A 235 -13.66 10.02 15.05
CA ASN A 235 -12.85 9.07 15.82
C ASN A 235 -12.40 7.85 15.00
N ALA A 236 -12.20 8.03 13.67
CA ALA A 236 -11.86 6.95 12.75
C ALA A 236 -10.37 6.58 12.79
N HIS A 237 -9.49 7.50 13.21
CA HIS A 237 -8.03 7.35 13.15
C HIS A 237 -7.52 6.14 13.95
N GLY A 238 -8.02 5.92 15.17
CA GLY A 238 -7.63 4.76 15.98
C GLY A 238 -7.98 3.43 15.32
N PRO A 239 -9.27 3.17 14.97
CA PRO A 239 -9.66 1.94 14.26
C PRO A 239 -8.93 1.74 12.92
N MET A 240 -8.71 2.78 12.14
CA MET A 240 -7.95 2.69 10.88
C MET A 240 -6.50 2.29 11.14
N THR A 241 -5.85 2.91 12.12
CA THR A 241 -4.47 2.56 12.52
C THR A 241 -4.41 1.13 13.02
N CYS A 242 -5.41 0.68 13.80
CA CYS A 242 -5.51 -0.69 14.27
C CYS A 242 -5.58 -1.69 13.11
N LEU A 243 -6.40 -1.45 12.09
CA LEU A 243 -6.48 -2.31 10.90
C LEU A 243 -5.15 -2.40 10.14
N LEU A 244 -4.45 -1.27 10.01
CA LEU A 244 -3.14 -1.24 9.37
C LEU A 244 -2.07 -1.96 10.20
N TYR A 245 -2.18 -1.89 11.52
CA TYR A 245 -1.23 -2.49 12.46
C TYR A 245 -1.44 -3.97 12.69
N THR A 246 -2.68 -4.46 12.71
CA THR A 246 -3.03 -5.87 12.98
C THR A 246 -3.12 -6.73 11.73
N SER A 247 -3.04 -6.14 10.54
CA SER A 247 -2.84 -6.91 9.31
C SER A 247 -1.44 -7.50 9.28
N ASP A 248 -1.20 -8.49 8.43
CA ASP A 248 0.12 -9.13 8.25
C ASP A 248 1.28 -8.13 8.05
N ALA A 249 0.95 -6.89 7.65
CA ALA A 249 1.90 -5.81 7.52
C ALA A 249 2.51 -5.35 8.84
N ALA A 250 1.85 -5.61 9.96
CA ALA A 250 2.16 -4.99 11.24
C ALA A 250 2.52 -5.98 12.36
N ASP A 251 2.63 -7.27 12.10
CA ASP A 251 3.11 -8.23 13.11
C ASP A 251 4.53 -7.93 13.62
N ASP A 252 5.22 -6.99 12.97
CA ASP A 252 6.58 -6.57 13.30
C ASP A 252 6.68 -5.44 14.36
N VAL A 253 5.56 -4.95 14.92
CA VAL A 253 5.55 -3.81 15.86
C VAL A 253 5.23 -4.22 17.30
N ARG A 254 5.28 -5.50 17.62
CA ARG A 254 5.16 -5.99 18.99
C ARG A 254 6.50 -6.15 19.69
#